data_e41c8a58e30bba0e3f32c535058be473
#
_entry.id   e41c8a58e30bba0e3f32c535058be473
#
_cell.length_a   1.000
_cell.length_b   1.000
_cell.length_c   1.000
_cell.angle_alpha   90.00
_cell.angle_beta   90.00
_cell.angle_gamma   90.00
#
_symmetry.space_group_name_H-M   'P 1'
#
loop_
_entity.id
_entity.type
_entity.pdbx_description
1 polymer ?
#
loop_
_entity_poly.entity_id
_entity_poly.type
_entity_poly.pdbx_seq_one_letter_code
_entity_poly.pdbx_strand_id
1 'polypeptide(L)'
;MVIKTNKFSVMGAAVAAMLFAGQAQAANTVTTSASVEIAAPIAITQDAALAFGNLGPSGTSGTATVAPGASSVSVTGGVTELGGTVTSAAYTVTGASGADYSVSIPTDISLTSGGNSMTLTLS
;
A
#
# COMPACT_ATOMS: atom_id res chain seq x y z
N MET A 1 77.88 46.30 20.77
CA MET A 1 76.53 46.15 21.21
C MET A 1 75.77 45.44 20.08
N VAL A 2 75.79 44.17 20.06
CA VAL A 2 75.15 43.51 18.97
C VAL A 2 74.64 42.16 19.41
N ILE A 3 73.33 41.98 19.34
CA ILE A 3 72.65 40.79 18.98
C ILE A 3 72.67 39.69 20.03
N LYS A 4 72.10 40.02 21.14
CA LYS A 4 71.58 39.00 22.09
C LYS A 4 70.14 38.63 21.83
N THR A 5 69.50 39.33 20.93
CA THR A 5 68.09 39.14 20.64
C THR A 5 67.77 37.98 19.70
N ASN A 6 68.73 37.57 18.86
CA ASN A 6 68.51 36.53 17.87
C ASN A 6 68.46 35.11 18.46
N LYS A 7 69.14 34.89 19.59
CA LYS A 7 69.06 33.56 20.21
C LYS A 7 67.79 33.31 20.93
N PHE A 8 67.13 34.33 21.43
CA PHE A 8 65.76 34.17 22.06
C PHE A 8 64.66 33.99 21.03
N SER A 9 64.83 34.66 19.89
CA SER A 9 63.84 34.54 18.81
C SER A 9 63.82 33.14 18.20
N VAL A 10 64.98 32.51 18.04
CA VAL A 10 65.08 31.15 17.49
C VAL A 10 64.50 30.12 18.48
N MET A 11 64.72 30.34 19.77
CA MET A 11 64.24 29.44 20.79
C MET A 11 62.69 29.57 20.98
N GLY A 12 62.17 30.80 20.85
CA GLY A 12 60.73 31.05 20.88
C GLY A 12 60.01 30.48 19.67
N ALA A 13 60.60 30.57 18.50
CA ALA A 13 60.07 30.02 17.28
C ALA A 13 60.04 28.47 17.31
N ALA A 14 61.07 27.85 17.86
CA ALA A 14 61.09 26.37 17.98
C ALA A 14 60.04 25.84 19.00
N VAL A 15 59.89 26.55 20.11
CA VAL A 15 58.87 26.19 21.11
C VAL A 15 57.44 26.43 20.57
N ALA A 16 57.23 27.52 19.83
CA ALA A 16 55.95 27.78 19.19
C ALA A 16 55.61 26.72 18.11
N ALA A 17 56.61 26.27 17.35
CA ALA A 17 56.39 25.22 16.35
C ALA A 17 56.06 23.87 16.98
N MET A 18 56.58 23.53 18.16
CA MET A 18 56.24 22.31 18.87
C MET A 18 54.85 22.36 19.47
N LEU A 19 54.33 23.53 19.84
CA LEU A 19 52.98 23.68 20.37
C LEU A 19 51.90 23.57 19.28
N PHE A 20 52.23 23.90 18.03
CA PHE A 20 51.30 23.71 16.90
C PHE A 20 51.34 22.30 16.32
N ALA A 21 52.42 21.54 16.51
CA ALA A 21 52.47 20.15 16.05
C ALA A 21 51.64 19.18 16.86
N GLY A 22 51.14 19.58 18.02
CA GLY A 22 50.29 18.74 18.90
C GLY A 22 48.79 18.82 18.63
N GLN A 23 48.35 19.66 17.72
CA GLN A 23 46.93 19.73 17.34
C GLN A 23 46.67 18.93 16.05
N ALA A 24 47.02 17.66 16.09
CA ALA A 24 46.40 16.73 15.20
C ALA A 24 44.93 16.61 15.66
N GLN A 25 44.07 17.44 15.09
CA GLN A 25 42.62 17.22 15.21
C GLN A 25 42.33 15.86 14.57
N ALA A 26 42.15 14.86 15.42
CA ALA A 26 41.54 13.64 14.97
C ALA A 26 40.18 14.03 14.37
N ALA A 27 40.07 13.99 13.05
CA ALA A 27 38.81 14.14 12.39
C ALA A 27 37.92 13.00 12.90
N ASN A 28 37.04 13.34 13.83
CA ASN A 28 36.09 12.40 14.36
C ASN A 28 35.02 12.21 13.28
N THR A 29 35.28 11.30 12.37
CA THR A 29 34.32 10.91 11.33
C THR A 29 33.28 10.04 11.97
N VAL A 30 32.10 10.60 12.18
CA VAL A 30 30.88 9.84 12.55
C VAL A 30 30.24 9.36 11.26
N THR A 31 30.27 8.06 11.03
CA THR A 31 29.54 7.44 9.94
C THR A 31 28.13 7.20 10.42
N THR A 32 27.18 7.95 9.89
CA THR A 32 25.75 7.71 10.12
C THR A 32 25.20 6.95 8.93
N SER A 33 24.67 5.76 9.17
CA SER A 33 23.89 5.01 8.17
C SER A 33 22.43 5.39 8.31
N ALA A 34 21.82 5.82 7.21
CA ALA A 34 20.38 5.99 7.11
C ALA A 34 19.85 4.91 6.18
N SER A 35 18.84 4.16 6.64
CA SER A 35 18.11 3.22 5.81
C SER A 35 16.66 3.73 5.68
N VAL A 36 16.13 3.64 4.46
CA VAL A 36 14.72 3.89 4.17
C VAL A 36 14.16 2.65 3.49
N GLU A 37 13.06 2.16 4.02
CA GLU A 37 12.27 1.11 3.38
C GLU A 37 11.06 1.77 2.72
N ILE A 38 10.94 1.58 1.40
CA ILE A 38 9.79 2.07 0.63
C ILE A 38 8.83 0.91 0.49
N ALA A 39 7.73 0.96 1.24
CA ALA A 39 6.66 -0.03 1.09
C ALA A 39 5.93 0.18 -0.24
N ALA A 40 5.71 -0.91 -0.98
CA ALA A 40 4.88 -0.88 -2.16
C ALA A 40 3.43 -0.51 -1.76
N PRO A 41 2.77 0.40 -2.46
CA PRO A 41 1.38 0.73 -2.17
C PRO A 41 0.48 -0.49 -2.40
N ILE A 42 -0.59 -0.58 -1.62
CA ILE A 42 -1.63 -1.58 -1.86
C ILE A 42 -2.39 -1.19 -3.12
N ALA A 43 -2.55 -2.14 -4.04
CA ALA A 43 -3.34 -2.01 -5.24
C ALA A 43 -4.39 -3.12 -5.31
N ILE A 44 -5.60 -2.77 -5.76
CA ILE A 44 -6.69 -3.71 -5.99
C ILE A 44 -7.01 -3.68 -7.48
N THR A 45 -7.01 -4.84 -8.11
CA THR A 45 -7.38 -5.01 -9.51
C THR A 45 -8.60 -5.92 -9.57
N GLN A 46 -9.60 -5.52 -10.35
CA GLN A 46 -10.74 -6.37 -10.65
C GLN A 46 -10.37 -7.32 -11.79
N ASP A 47 -10.39 -8.61 -11.53
CA ASP A 47 -10.10 -9.65 -12.51
C ASP A 47 -11.36 -10.10 -13.25
N ALA A 48 -12.49 -10.15 -12.53
CA ALA A 48 -13.79 -10.48 -13.10
C ALA A 48 -14.90 -9.63 -12.47
N ALA A 49 -15.82 -9.16 -13.29
CA ALA A 49 -17.01 -8.46 -12.84
C ALA A 49 -18.11 -9.46 -12.42
N LEU A 50 -18.90 -9.10 -11.41
CA LEU A 50 -20.08 -9.86 -11.04
C LEU A 50 -21.14 -9.74 -12.14
N ALA A 51 -21.63 -10.87 -12.64
CA ALA A 51 -22.73 -10.94 -13.58
C ALA A 51 -23.72 -12.06 -13.18
N PHE A 52 -24.99 -11.75 -13.17
CA PHE A 52 -26.05 -12.70 -12.84
C PHE A 52 -26.70 -13.37 -14.07
N GLY A 53 -26.24 -13.01 -15.27
CA GLY A 53 -26.93 -13.39 -16.50
C GLY A 53 -28.25 -12.63 -16.66
N ASN A 54 -29.17 -13.19 -17.42
CA ASN A 54 -30.52 -12.62 -17.64
C ASN A 54 -31.49 -13.27 -16.67
N LEU A 55 -32.16 -12.45 -15.88
CA LEU A 55 -33.13 -12.88 -14.91
C LEU A 55 -34.50 -12.30 -15.25
N GLY A 56 -35.54 -13.14 -15.22
CA GLY A 56 -36.94 -12.74 -15.38
C GLY A 56 -37.64 -12.69 -14.04
N PRO A 57 -38.30 -11.57 -13.69
CA PRO A 57 -39.13 -11.49 -12.50
C PRO A 57 -40.50 -12.12 -12.75
N SER A 58 -41.08 -12.80 -11.74
CA SER A 58 -42.48 -13.08 -11.65
C SER A 58 -43.15 -12.08 -10.69
N GLY A 59 -44.45 -12.15 -10.52
CA GLY A 59 -45.22 -11.27 -9.62
C GLY A 59 -44.92 -11.46 -8.12
N THR A 60 -44.03 -12.35 -7.74
CA THR A 60 -43.63 -12.64 -6.35
C THR A 60 -42.18 -12.35 -6.08
N SER A 61 -41.82 -12.10 -4.82
CA SER A 61 -40.42 -11.89 -4.43
C SER A 61 -39.59 -13.16 -4.62
N GLY A 62 -38.31 -13.00 -4.94
CA GLY A 62 -37.39 -14.10 -5.09
C GLY A 62 -35.94 -13.61 -4.94
N THR A 63 -35.00 -14.55 -4.93
CA THR A 63 -33.55 -14.28 -4.82
C THR A 63 -32.79 -14.94 -5.94
N ALA A 64 -31.70 -14.32 -6.33
CA ALA A 64 -30.72 -14.90 -7.24
C ALA A 64 -29.34 -14.81 -6.55
N THR A 65 -28.59 -15.90 -6.50
CA THR A 65 -27.31 -16.00 -5.81
C THR A 65 -26.26 -16.55 -6.76
N VAL A 66 -25.11 -15.87 -6.84
CA VAL A 66 -23.89 -16.36 -7.50
C VAL A 66 -22.88 -16.65 -6.41
N ALA A 67 -22.52 -17.92 -6.23
CA ALA A 67 -21.52 -18.30 -5.23
C ALA A 67 -20.10 -17.88 -5.69
N PRO A 68 -19.14 -17.67 -4.76
CA PRO A 68 -17.76 -17.39 -5.11
C PRO A 68 -17.18 -18.47 -6.03
N GLY A 69 -16.58 -18.05 -7.15
CA GLY A 69 -16.02 -18.95 -8.15
C GLY A 69 -17.03 -19.68 -9.03
N ALA A 70 -18.33 -19.42 -8.84
CA ALA A 70 -19.38 -20.07 -9.65
C ALA A 70 -19.55 -19.38 -11.01
N SER A 71 -19.95 -20.18 -12.00
CA SER A 71 -20.38 -19.76 -13.35
C SER A 71 -21.87 -20.03 -13.58
N SER A 72 -22.63 -20.23 -12.51
CA SER A 72 -24.08 -20.44 -12.54
C SER A 72 -24.75 -19.64 -11.44
N VAL A 73 -25.99 -19.25 -11.66
CA VAL A 73 -26.84 -18.57 -10.69
C VAL A 73 -27.82 -19.58 -10.07
N SER A 74 -28.05 -19.47 -8.78
CA SER A 74 -29.10 -20.19 -8.07
C SER A 74 -30.24 -19.21 -7.84
N VAL A 75 -31.44 -19.57 -8.27
CA VAL A 75 -32.66 -18.74 -8.16
C VAL A 75 -33.71 -19.38 -7.28
N THR A 76 -34.46 -18.55 -6.54
CA THR A 76 -35.57 -18.98 -5.71
C THR A 76 -36.77 -18.02 -5.83
N GLY A 77 -37.95 -18.48 -5.41
CA GLY A 77 -39.15 -17.66 -5.40
C GLY A 77 -39.58 -17.21 -6.80
N GLY A 78 -39.86 -15.93 -6.93
CA GLY A 78 -40.37 -15.36 -8.18
C GLY A 78 -39.30 -14.93 -9.18
N VAL A 79 -38.10 -15.50 -9.14
CA VAL A 79 -37.02 -15.25 -10.11
C VAL A 79 -36.84 -16.48 -11.00
N THR A 80 -36.74 -16.25 -12.30
CA THR A 80 -36.47 -17.28 -13.30
C THR A 80 -35.17 -16.95 -14.04
N GLU A 81 -34.30 -17.94 -14.21
CA GLU A 81 -33.11 -17.80 -15.05
C GLU A 81 -33.52 -17.87 -16.53
N LEU A 82 -33.09 -16.84 -17.29
CA LEU A 82 -33.33 -16.73 -18.73
C LEU A 82 -32.06 -16.97 -19.55
N GLY A 83 -31.00 -17.48 -18.91
CA GLY A 83 -29.69 -17.71 -19.51
C GLY A 83 -28.79 -16.48 -19.48
N GLY A 84 -27.79 -16.45 -20.35
CA GLY A 84 -26.74 -15.40 -20.34
C GLY A 84 -25.50 -15.84 -19.57
N THR A 85 -24.49 -14.98 -19.57
CA THR A 85 -23.22 -15.28 -18.90
C THR A 85 -23.34 -14.94 -17.41
N VAL A 86 -23.03 -15.92 -16.57
CA VAL A 86 -22.93 -15.77 -15.12
C VAL A 86 -21.45 -15.77 -14.73
N THR A 87 -21.03 -14.80 -13.93
CA THR A 87 -19.63 -14.69 -13.48
C THR A 87 -19.64 -14.20 -12.03
N SER A 88 -18.85 -14.83 -11.17
CA SER A 88 -18.57 -14.31 -9.84
C SER A 88 -17.52 -13.19 -9.92
N ALA A 89 -17.64 -12.18 -9.06
CA ALA A 89 -16.62 -11.16 -8.95
C ALA A 89 -15.30 -11.77 -8.43
N ALA A 90 -14.20 -11.32 -8.99
CA ALA A 90 -12.85 -11.67 -8.54
C ALA A 90 -11.95 -10.44 -8.51
N TYR A 91 -11.13 -10.34 -7.48
CA TYR A 91 -10.19 -9.22 -7.28
C TYR A 91 -8.84 -9.76 -6.83
N THR A 92 -7.78 -9.18 -7.38
CA THR A 92 -6.42 -9.41 -6.91
C THR A 92 -5.95 -8.19 -6.11
N VAL A 93 -5.43 -8.45 -4.91
CA VAL A 93 -4.80 -7.44 -4.06
C VAL A 93 -3.30 -7.66 -4.07
N THR A 94 -2.54 -6.61 -4.39
CA THR A 94 -1.08 -6.60 -4.36
C THR A 94 -0.58 -5.53 -3.42
N GLY A 95 0.58 -5.75 -2.80
CA GLY A 95 1.18 -4.82 -1.85
C GLY A 95 2.53 -5.29 -1.36
N ALA A 96 3.08 -4.63 -0.34
CA ALA A 96 4.32 -5.03 0.29
C ALA A 96 4.21 -6.41 0.93
N SER A 97 5.24 -7.24 0.76
CA SER A 97 5.30 -8.56 1.39
C SER A 97 5.31 -8.44 2.92
N GLY A 98 4.46 -9.21 3.58
CA GLY A 98 4.37 -9.21 5.05
C GLY A 98 3.62 -8.03 5.66
N ALA A 99 3.01 -7.17 4.85
CA ALA A 99 2.14 -6.11 5.35
C ALA A 99 0.71 -6.62 5.58
N ASP A 100 0.12 -6.24 6.70
CA ASP A 100 -1.28 -6.53 7.00
C ASP A 100 -2.18 -5.53 6.28
N TYR A 101 -3.31 -6.02 5.76
CA TYR A 101 -4.35 -5.18 5.16
C TYR A 101 -5.73 -5.68 5.58
N SER A 102 -6.68 -4.78 5.58
CA SER A 102 -8.09 -5.14 5.80
C SER A 102 -8.91 -4.77 4.58
N VAL A 103 -9.81 -5.67 4.20
CA VAL A 103 -10.80 -5.45 3.13
C VAL A 103 -12.15 -5.27 3.76
N SER A 104 -12.81 -4.15 3.48
CA SER A 104 -14.20 -3.91 3.88
C SER A 104 -15.08 -3.90 2.64
N ILE A 105 -16.08 -4.74 2.64
CA ILE A 105 -17.06 -4.85 1.56
C ILE A 105 -18.39 -4.36 2.13
N PRO A 106 -19.13 -3.46 1.44
CA PRO A 106 -20.48 -3.08 1.88
C PRO A 106 -21.36 -4.32 1.84
N THR A 107 -22.16 -4.52 2.87
CA THR A 107 -23.03 -5.69 2.99
C THR A 107 -24.20 -5.65 2.02
N ASP A 108 -24.74 -4.45 1.76
CA ASP A 108 -25.91 -4.28 0.93
C ASP A 108 -25.74 -3.13 -0.07
N ILE A 109 -26.09 -3.39 -1.31
CA ILE A 109 -26.13 -2.41 -2.40
C ILE A 109 -27.56 -2.38 -2.94
N SER A 110 -28.19 -1.21 -2.96
CA SER A 110 -29.52 -1.05 -3.54
C SER A 110 -29.41 -0.66 -5.02
N LEU A 111 -30.02 -1.45 -5.87
CA LEU A 111 -30.17 -1.20 -7.31
C LEU A 111 -31.62 -0.76 -7.57
N THR A 112 -31.77 0.37 -8.26
CA THR A 112 -33.13 0.90 -8.56
C THR A 112 -33.33 1.10 -10.06
N SER A 113 -34.50 0.76 -10.56
CA SER A 113 -34.87 0.99 -11.94
C SER A 113 -36.40 1.17 -12.05
N GLY A 114 -36.84 2.32 -12.60
CA GLY A 114 -38.28 2.56 -12.88
C GLY A 114 -39.22 2.43 -11.69
N GLY A 115 -38.76 2.80 -10.48
CA GLY A 115 -39.52 2.69 -9.23
C GLY A 115 -39.45 1.31 -8.56
N ASN A 116 -38.78 0.35 -9.17
CA ASN A 116 -38.47 -0.94 -8.56
C ASN A 116 -37.07 -0.92 -7.92
N SER A 117 -36.93 -1.64 -6.82
CA SER A 117 -35.65 -1.77 -6.12
C SER A 117 -35.30 -3.24 -5.91
N MET A 118 -34.01 -3.52 -5.98
CA MET A 118 -33.42 -4.81 -5.64
C MET A 118 -32.23 -4.58 -4.70
N THR A 119 -32.13 -5.36 -3.65
CA THR A 119 -30.97 -5.33 -2.75
C THR A 119 -30.02 -6.43 -3.16
N LEU A 120 -28.75 -6.06 -3.38
CA LEU A 120 -27.66 -6.99 -3.57
C LEU A 120 -26.93 -7.13 -2.24
N THR A 121 -26.95 -8.31 -1.65
CA THR A 121 -26.21 -8.63 -0.43
C THR A 121 -24.93 -9.35 -0.81
N LEU A 122 -23.80 -8.86 -0.31
CA LEU A 122 -22.47 -9.44 -0.50
C LEU A 122 -22.07 -10.20 0.77
N SER A 123 -21.61 -11.42 0.61
CA SER A 123 -21.21 -12.28 1.72
C SER A 123 -19.89 -13.00 1.39
#